data_d5529fe127592e014c1305d645cdb467
#
_entry.id   d5529fe127592e014c1305d645cdb467
#
_cell.length_a   1.000
_cell.length_b   1.000
_cell.length_c   1.000
_cell.angle_alpha   90.00
_cell.angle_beta   90.00
_cell.angle_gamma   90.00
#
_symmetry.space_group_name_H-M   'P 1'
#
loop_
_entity.id
_entity.type
_entity.pdbx_description
1 polymer ?
#
loop_
_entity_poly.entity_id
_entity_poly.type
_entity_poly.pdbx_seq_one_letter_code
_entity_poly.pdbx_strand_id
1 'polypeptide(L)'
;MTMNQNPSSYTGDIAAQHIDPDHEYSTENQEIDFTGEQHAIWADLFAGIHRPYLMEHICQEYRDGFALLELDPQQIPTVAHLNDRITPRTGWHIERTVVRYTLADDWYKKFAQRIFLITDYLRTRDQMEFTPEPDMFHDIFGHLPYLTMNFYAKIEDKFAPAYMKATQEEREVIKRLAWYSTEFGLVVQENRFKVFGAGIISGRAEFANAIMEFYRLSRDNVIDYTANVFEQLNEKFHAYKNDIFRIIDGVNDLHRRGQMSSQDEGWNVVHSLYEKLGIPREGIFGGEVILAPFDIPTIAHIPKTVYAFNPIFFVCDSFEQMDAQLDSYLKPIAQRD
;
A
#
# COMPACT_ATOMS: atom_id res chain seq x y z
N MET A 1 14.77 -21.98 24.38
CA MET A 1 15.25 -20.64 24.78
C MET A 1 14.42 -19.65 24.00
N THR A 2 13.36 -19.17 24.59
CA THR A 2 12.46 -18.17 24.03
C THR A 2 13.17 -16.83 24.05
N MET A 3 13.51 -16.31 22.89
CA MET A 3 13.94 -14.91 22.77
C MET A 3 12.72 -14.02 22.96
N ASN A 4 12.67 -13.40 24.11
CA ASN A 4 11.75 -12.32 24.42
C ASN A 4 12.22 -11.10 23.62
N GLN A 5 11.70 -10.88 22.42
CA GLN A 5 11.95 -9.67 21.65
C GLN A 5 10.99 -8.60 22.17
N ASN A 6 11.56 -7.65 22.91
CA ASN A 6 10.87 -6.48 23.41
C ASN A 6 10.50 -5.57 22.21
N PRO A 7 9.20 -5.26 21.96
CA PRO A 7 8.78 -4.46 20.80
C PRO A 7 9.28 -3.01 20.81
N SER A 8 9.85 -2.54 21.91
CA SER A 8 10.24 -1.14 22.10
C SER A 8 11.62 -0.75 21.57
N SER A 9 12.32 -1.64 20.86
CA SER A 9 13.62 -1.30 20.25
C SER A 9 13.57 -1.25 18.72
N TYR A 10 12.57 -0.57 18.19
CA TYR A 10 12.54 -0.27 16.77
C TYR A 10 13.54 0.86 16.47
N THR A 11 14.81 0.53 16.44
CA THR A 11 15.87 1.40 15.95
C THR A 11 15.94 1.27 14.44
N GLY A 12 15.27 2.10 13.77
CA GLY A 12 15.42 2.76 12.48
C GLY A 12 15.94 2.08 11.22
N ASP A 13 16.52 0.92 11.29
CA ASP A 13 16.81 0.07 10.15
C ASP A 13 16.18 -1.29 10.42
N ILE A 14 14.97 -1.48 9.91
CA ILE A 14 14.57 -2.84 9.56
C ILE A 14 15.66 -3.31 8.63
N ALA A 15 16.54 -4.14 9.14
CA ALA A 15 17.60 -4.70 8.33
C ALA A 15 16.91 -5.56 7.28
N ALA A 16 16.67 -4.95 6.12
CA ALA A 16 16.13 -5.64 4.97
C ALA A 16 16.97 -6.90 4.76
N GLN A 17 16.31 -8.05 4.83
CA GLN A 17 17.00 -9.32 4.67
C GLN A 17 17.23 -9.54 3.17
N HIS A 18 18.48 -9.76 2.81
CA HIS A 18 18.81 -10.06 1.43
C HIS A 18 18.28 -11.45 1.06
N ILE A 19 17.50 -11.53 -0.01
CA ILE A 19 17.09 -12.79 -0.60
C ILE A 19 18.21 -13.24 -1.56
N ASP A 20 18.71 -14.44 -1.36
CA ASP A 20 19.55 -15.08 -2.36
C ASP A 20 18.73 -15.30 -3.63
N PRO A 21 19.05 -14.65 -4.76
CA PRO A 21 18.28 -14.78 -6.00
C PRO A 21 18.33 -16.19 -6.60
N ASP A 22 19.34 -16.98 -6.21
CA ASP A 22 19.50 -18.38 -6.64
C ASP A 22 18.81 -19.36 -5.66
N HIS A 23 18.25 -18.84 -4.55
CA HIS A 23 17.50 -19.66 -3.62
C HIS A 23 16.16 -20.07 -4.21
N GLU A 24 15.97 -21.36 -4.43
CA GLU A 24 14.67 -21.91 -4.81
C GLU A 24 13.70 -21.81 -3.63
N TYR A 25 12.79 -20.85 -3.71
CA TYR A 25 11.59 -20.85 -2.87
C TYR A 25 10.65 -21.89 -3.45
N SER A 26 10.74 -23.13 -2.96
CA SER A 26 9.86 -24.18 -3.41
C SER A 26 8.45 -23.93 -2.88
N THR A 27 7.53 -23.60 -3.78
CA THR A 27 6.09 -23.48 -3.48
C THR A 27 5.41 -24.84 -3.35
N GLU A 28 6.03 -25.91 -3.85
CA GLU A 28 5.37 -27.19 -4.03
C GLU A 28 5.27 -28.04 -2.76
N ASN A 29 6.06 -27.77 -1.71
CA ASN A 29 6.22 -28.74 -0.63
C ASN A 29 6.27 -28.20 0.80
N GLN A 30 6.01 -26.92 1.04
CA GLN A 30 6.02 -26.40 2.41
C GLN A 30 4.71 -25.70 2.73
N GLU A 31 3.68 -26.50 2.97
CA GLU A 31 2.57 -25.99 3.74
C GLU A 31 3.09 -25.69 5.14
N ILE A 32 2.87 -24.47 5.62
CA ILE A 32 3.10 -24.15 7.02
C ILE A 32 1.89 -24.62 7.80
N ASP A 33 2.17 -25.32 8.88
CA ASP A 33 1.18 -25.66 9.89
C ASP A 33 0.99 -24.44 10.80
N PHE A 34 0.06 -23.56 10.45
CA PHE A 34 -0.25 -22.38 11.24
C PHE A 34 -0.94 -22.79 12.55
N THR A 35 -0.56 -22.13 13.63
CA THR A 35 -1.16 -22.36 14.94
C THR A 35 -2.62 -21.86 14.98
N GLY A 36 -3.42 -22.39 15.88
CA GLY A 36 -4.79 -21.91 16.11
C GLY A 36 -4.85 -20.41 16.44
N GLU A 37 -3.82 -19.86 17.11
CA GLU A 37 -3.72 -18.41 17.39
C GLU A 37 -3.50 -17.61 16.11
N GLN A 38 -2.66 -18.07 15.18
CA GLN A 38 -2.46 -17.40 13.90
C GLN A 38 -3.74 -17.40 13.05
N HIS A 39 -4.47 -18.50 13.00
CA HIS A 39 -5.77 -18.54 12.34
C HIS A 39 -6.79 -17.61 13.02
N ALA A 40 -6.76 -17.48 14.35
CA ALA A 40 -7.64 -16.57 15.06
C ALA A 40 -7.28 -15.08 14.77
N ILE A 41 -6.00 -14.74 14.66
CA ILE A 41 -5.55 -13.39 14.24
C ILE A 41 -6.03 -13.11 12.80
N TRP A 42 -5.85 -14.05 11.87
CA TRP A 42 -6.36 -13.95 10.51
C TRP A 42 -7.86 -13.67 10.48
N ALA A 43 -8.65 -14.45 11.20
CA ALA A 43 -10.10 -14.32 11.26
C ALA A 43 -10.54 -12.94 11.81
N ASP A 44 -9.87 -12.44 12.83
CA ASP A 44 -10.17 -11.14 13.43
C ASP A 44 -9.81 -9.98 12.48
N LEU A 45 -8.69 -10.06 11.77
CA LEU A 45 -8.30 -9.10 10.73
C LEU A 45 -9.31 -9.11 9.58
N PHE A 46 -9.64 -10.32 9.09
CA PHE A 46 -10.62 -10.52 8.02
C PHE A 46 -11.98 -9.92 8.38
N ALA A 47 -12.51 -10.23 9.56
CA ALA A 47 -13.77 -9.68 10.04
C ALA A 47 -13.72 -8.17 10.25
N GLY A 48 -12.58 -7.64 10.67
CA GLY A 48 -12.38 -6.21 10.90
C GLY A 48 -12.49 -5.38 9.63
N ILE A 49 -11.94 -5.87 8.51
CA ILE A 49 -11.91 -5.15 7.23
C ILE A 49 -13.09 -5.54 6.33
N HIS A 50 -13.52 -6.80 6.38
CA HIS A 50 -14.61 -7.32 5.55
C HIS A 50 -16.03 -6.89 6.02
N ARG A 51 -16.15 -5.86 6.85
CA ARG A 51 -17.45 -5.32 7.23
C ARG A 51 -18.11 -4.66 6.00
N PRO A 52 -19.44 -4.83 5.81
CA PRO A 52 -20.12 -4.33 4.62
C PRO A 52 -19.86 -2.85 4.32
N TYR A 53 -19.85 -1.99 5.35
CA TYR A 53 -19.62 -0.55 5.17
C TYR A 53 -18.17 -0.21 4.75
N LEU A 54 -17.19 -1.07 5.10
CA LEU A 54 -15.81 -0.89 4.61
C LEU A 54 -15.69 -1.35 3.16
N MET A 55 -16.32 -2.46 2.80
CA MET A 55 -16.30 -2.97 1.42
C MET A 55 -16.96 -2.03 0.42
N GLU A 56 -17.94 -1.21 0.83
CA GLU A 56 -18.53 -0.20 -0.07
C GLU A 56 -17.56 0.93 -0.44
N HIS A 57 -16.50 1.15 0.35
CA HIS A 57 -15.48 2.16 0.08
C HIS A 57 -14.28 1.62 -0.72
N ILE A 58 -14.24 0.33 -0.99
CA ILE A 58 -13.20 -0.30 -1.81
C ILE A 58 -13.67 -0.34 -3.27
N CYS A 59 -12.75 -0.20 -4.22
CA CYS A 59 -13.04 -0.24 -5.64
C CYS A 59 -13.68 -1.56 -6.08
N GLN A 60 -14.43 -1.53 -7.17
CA GLN A 60 -15.15 -2.71 -7.68
C GLN A 60 -14.19 -3.82 -8.08
N GLU A 61 -13.05 -3.46 -8.70
CA GLU A 61 -12.04 -4.41 -9.17
C GLU A 61 -11.46 -5.25 -8.03
N TYR A 62 -11.21 -4.61 -6.89
CA TYR A 62 -10.79 -5.37 -5.70
C TYR A 62 -11.87 -6.35 -5.25
N ARG A 63 -13.13 -5.91 -5.17
CA ARG A 63 -14.24 -6.77 -4.73
C ARG A 63 -14.43 -7.97 -5.65
N ASP A 64 -14.31 -7.75 -6.96
CA ASP A 64 -14.43 -8.81 -7.96
C ASP A 64 -13.25 -9.81 -7.82
N GLY A 65 -12.03 -9.30 -7.71
CA GLY A 65 -10.85 -10.13 -7.48
C GLY A 65 -10.88 -10.88 -6.16
N PHE A 66 -11.35 -10.22 -5.10
CA PHE A 66 -11.51 -10.82 -3.78
C PHE A 66 -12.51 -12.01 -3.82
N ALA A 67 -13.62 -11.87 -4.53
CA ALA A 67 -14.57 -12.96 -4.72
C ALA A 67 -13.94 -14.15 -5.48
N LEU A 68 -13.03 -13.88 -6.44
CA LEU A 68 -12.34 -14.92 -7.22
C LEU A 68 -11.28 -15.69 -6.41
N LEU A 69 -10.73 -15.09 -5.36
CA LEU A 69 -9.77 -15.77 -4.48
C LEU A 69 -10.42 -16.83 -3.58
N GLU A 70 -11.72 -16.70 -3.30
CA GLU A 70 -12.46 -17.63 -2.42
C GLU A 70 -11.73 -17.90 -1.08
N LEU A 71 -11.29 -16.83 -0.42
CA LEU A 71 -10.58 -16.93 0.86
C LEU A 71 -11.51 -17.39 1.97
N ASP A 72 -11.02 -18.32 2.79
CA ASP A 72 -11.72 -18.71 4.03
C ASP A 72 -11.49 -17.63 5.09
N PRO A 73 -12.55 -17.02 5.65
CA PRO A 73 -12.41 -16.02 6.69
C PRO A 73 -11.88 -16.57 8.02
N GLN A 74 -11.83 -17.89 8.20
CA GLN A 74 -11.39 -18.53 9.43
C GLN A 74 -9.99 -19.17 9.32
N GLN A 75 -9.43 -19.27 8.11
CA GLN A 75 -8.19 -19.99 7.90
C GLN A 75 -7.25 -19.24 6.93
N ILE A 76 -5.99 -19.19 7.30
CA ILE A 76 -4.93 -18.71 6.40
C ILE A 76 -4.87 -19.65 5.18
N PRO A 77 -4.94 -19.12 3.95
CA PRO A 77 -4.94 -19.95 2.76
C PRO A 77 -3.57 -20.61 2.51
N THR A 78 -3.58 -21.77 1.88
CA THR A 78 -2.35 -22.39 1.38
C THR A 78 -1.87 -21.71 0.09
N VAL A 79 -0.58 -21.81 -0.21
CA VAL A 79 -0.02 -21.31 -1.49
C VAL A 79 -0.63 -22.04 -2.67
N ALA A 80 -0.90 -23.34 -2.52
CA ALA A 80 -1.58 -24.13 -3.54
C ALA A 80 -2.95 -23.54 -3.88
N HIS A 81 -3.79 -23.24 -2.85
CA HIS A 81 -5.09 -22.58 -3.05
C HIS A 81 -4.94 -21.26 -3.82
N LEU A 82 -4.01 -20.40 -3.42
CA LEU A 82 -3.79 -19.11 -4.06
C LEU A 82 -3.36 -19.26 -5.53
N ASN A 83 -2.43 -20.16 -5.82
CA ASN A 83 -1.97 -20.44 -7.17
C ASN A 83 -3.09 -21.04 -8.04
N ASP A 84 -3.94 -21.91 -7.53
CA ASP A 84 -5.11 -22.45 -8.24
C ASP A 84 -6.08 -21.34 -8.69
N ARG A 85 -6.16 -20.24 -7.96
CA ARG A 85 -7.04 -19.10 -8.28
C ARG A 85 -6.38 -18.07 -9.18
N ILE A 86 -5.10 -17.81 -9.01
CA ILE A 86 -4.39 -16.72 -9.69
C ILE A 86 -3.75 -17.19 -11.00
N THR A 87 -2.96 -18.25 -10.96
CA THR A 87 -2.10 -18.63 -12.09
C THR A 87 -2.86 -18.90 -13.39
N PRO A 88 -4.01 -19.63 -13.40
CA PRO A 88 -4.74 -19.87 -14.64
C PRO A 88 -5.34 -18.61 -15.25
N ARG A 89 -5.48 -17.52 -14.47
CA ARG A 89 -6.10 -16.27 -14.92
C ARG A 89 -5.10 -15.29 -15.50
N THR A 90 -3.97 -15.10 -14.84
CA THR A 90 -3.03 -14.02 -15.14
C THR A 90 -1.61 -14.47 -15.40
N GLY A 91 -1.30 -15.74 -15.10
CA GLY A 91 0.05 -16.29 -15.20
C GLY A 91 0.98 -15.83 -14.06
N TRP A 92 0.46 -15.14 -13.05
CA TRP A 92 1.21 -14.84 -11.83
C TRP A 92 1.30 -16.07 -10.93
N HIS A 93 2.40 -16.23 -10.25
CA HIS A 93 2.65 -17.26 -9.26
C HIS A 93 2.89 -16.64 -7.88
N ILE A 94 2.41 -17.34 -6.87
CA ILE A 94 2.66 -16.99 -5.47
C ILE A 94 3.73 -17.94 -4.94
N GLU A 95 4.77 -17.35 -4.37
CA GLU A 95 5.79 -18.08 -3.62
C GLU A 95 5.87 -17.54 -2.21
N ARG A 96 6.36 -18.37 -1.29
CA ARG A 96 6.57 -17.95 0.09
C ARG A 96 8.01 -17.60 0.34
N THR A 97 8.21 -16.72 1.29
CA THR A 97 9.53 -16.38 1.79
C THR A 97 9.56 -16.31 3.31
N VAL A 98 10.62 -16.87 3.90
CA VAL A 98 10.91 -16.71 5.34
C VAL A 98 11.48 -15.34 5.65
N VAL A 99 11.83 -14.57 4.62
CA VAL A 99 12.33 -13.21 4.74
C VAL A 99 11.19 -12.29 5.15
N ARG A 100 11.36 -11.62 6.28
CA ARG A 100 10.33 -10.73 6.82
C ARG A 100 10.18 -9.46 5.99
N TYR A 101 11.27 -8.91 5.51
CA TYR A 101 11.28 -7.73 4.65
C TYR A 101 12.29 -7.91 3.51
N THR A 102 11.78 -8.05 2.31
CA THR A 102 12.60 -8.26 1.10
C THR A 102 13.11 -6.93 0.56
N LEU A 103 14.40 -6.86 0.22
CA LEU A 103 14.97 -5.70 -0.48
C LEU A 103 14.30 -5.50 -1.84
N ALA A 104 14.14 -4.24 -2.25
CA ALA A 104 13.47 -3.91 -3.50
C ALA A 104 14.14 -4.58 -4.72
N ASP A 105 15.46 -4.67 -4.76
CA ASP A 105 16.18 -5.31 -5.87
C ASP A 105 15.85 -6.81 -5.99
N ASP A 106 15.76 -7.51 -4.87
CA ASP A 106 15.41 -8.93 -4.85
C ASP A 106 13.92 -9.15 -5.09
N TRP A 107 13.08 -8.27 -4.54
CA TRP A 107 11.66 -8.24 -4.83
C TRP A 107 11.38 -8.10 -6.33
N TYR A 108 11.94 -7.07 -6.97
CA TYR A 108 11.69 -6.83 -8.39
C TYR A 108 12.29 -7.89 -9.32
N LYS A 109 13.34 -8.61 -8.91
CA LYS A 109 13.83 -9.79 -9.66
C LYS A 109 12.78 -10.90 -9.74
N LYS A 110 12.10 -11.20 -8.63
CA LYS A 110 11.01 -12.16 -8.58
C LYS A 110 9.78 -11.64 -9.31
N PHE A 111 9.46 -10.39 -9.11
CA PHE A 111 8.32 -9.71 -9.74
C PHE A 111 8.43 -9.67 -11.28
N ALA A 112 9.65 -9.53 -11.82
CA ALA A 112 9.92 -9.63 -13.25
C ALA A 112 9.63 -11.02 -13.85
N GLN A 113 9.58 -12.04 -13.02
CA GLN A 113 9.18 -13.41 -13.38
C GLN A 113 7.69 -13.68 -13.14
N ARG A 114 6.92 -12.66 -12.79
CA ARG A 114 5.53 -12.76 -12.32
C ARG A 114 5.39 -13.63 -11.08
N ILE A 115 6.34 -13.53 -10.18
CA ILE A 115 6.30 -14.18 -8.88
C ILE A 115 6.04 -13.12 -7.81
N PHE A 116 4.92 -13.25 -7.10
CA PHE A 116 4.61 -12.46 -5.93
C PHE A 116 5.03 -13.22 -4.68
N LEU A 117 5.94 -12.64 -3.89
CA LEU A 117 6.41 -13.24 -2.65
C LEU A 117 5.47 -12.87 -1.51
N ILE A 118 4.95 -13.85 -0.81
CA ILE A 118 4.25 -13.65 0.46
C ILE A 118 5.18 -14.01 1.62
N THR A 119 5.27 -13.14 2.62
CA THR A 119 6.07 -13.42 3.80
C THR A 119 5.38 -14.43 4.73
N ASP A 120 6.16 -15.26 5.41
CA ASP A 120 5.67 -16.18 6.45
C ASP A 120 5.31 -15.47 7.77
N TYR A 121 5.67 -14.20 7.88
CA TYR A 121 5.35 -13.38 9.03
C TYR A 121 3.87 -12.98 9.03
N LEU A 122 3.19 -13.22 10.14
CA LEU A 122 1.87 -12.66 10.44
C LEU A 122 1.99 -11.77 11.67
N ARG A 123 1.38 -10.59 11.63
CA ARG A 123 1.35 -9.66 12.77
C ARG A 123 0.78 -10.31 14.03
N THR A 124 1.20 -9.82 15.17
CA THR A 124 0.73 -10.29 16.47
C THR A 124 -0.50 -9.51 16.94
N ARG A 125 -1.14 -9.95 18.03
CA ARG A 125 -2.35 -9.32 18.59
C ARG A 125 -2.18 -7.85 18.93
N ASP A 126 -1.03 -7.44 19.38
CA ASP A 126 -0.69 -6.05 19.68
C ASP A 126 -0.44 -5.18 18.45
N GLN A 127 -0.30 -5.82 17.28
CA GLN A 127 -0.08 -5.19 15.98
C GLN A 127 -1.32 -5.19 15.07
N MET A 128 -2.51 -5.51 15.60
CA MET A 128 -3.73 -5.67 14.80
C MET A 128 -4.11 -4.40 14.02
N GLU A 129 -3.89 -3.23 14.61
CA GLU A 129 -4.22 -1.95 13.96
C GLU A 129 -3.14 -1.50 12.99
N PHE A 130 -1.89 -1.82 13.30
CA PHE A 130 -0.73 -1.42 12.52
C PHE A 130 0.41 -2.41 12.67
N THR A 131 1.03 -2.78 11.56
CA THR A 131 2.31 -3.49 11.52
C THR A 131 3.34 -2.61 10.80
N PRO A 132 4.55 -2.46 11.36
CA PRO A 132 5.59 -1.62 10.75
C PRO A 132 6.14 -2.20 9.46
N GLU A 133 5.97 -3.50 9.25
CA GLU A 133 6.39 -4.23 8.06
C GLU A 133 5.18 -4.90 7.42
N PRO A 134 5.12 -5.01 6.09
CA PRO A 134 4.13 -5.85 5.43
C PRO A 134 4.15 -7.25 6.03
N ASP A 135 2.99 -7.80 6.30
CA ASP A 135 2.83 -9.15 6.81
C ASP A 135 2.02 -9.99 5.83
N MET A 136 1.91 -11.28 6.10
CA MET A 136 1.16 -12.21 5.25
C MET A 136 -0.29 -11.75 4.99
N PHE A 137 -0.95 -11.12 5.98
CA PHE A 137 -2.30 -10.61 5.79
C PHE A 137 -2.31 -9.45 4.77
N HIS A 138 -1.36 -8.53 4.88
CA HIS A 138 -1.18 -7.46 3.90
C HIS A 138 -0.94 -8.04 2.49
N ASP A 139 0.00 -8.97 2.37
CA ASP A 139 0.33 -9.56 1.08
C ASP A 139 -0.88 -10.23 0.44
N ILE A 140 -1.57 -11.11 1.18
CA ILE A 140 -2.68 -11.90 0.65
C ILE A 140 -3.95 -11.06 0.51
N PHE A 141 -4.37 -10.38 1.57
CA PHE A 141 -5.64 -9.65 1.59
C PHE A 141 -5.56 -8.34 0.79
N GLY A 142 -4.42 -7.65 0.82
CA GLY A 142 -4.23 -6.38 0.12
C GLY A 142 -3.98 -6.53 -1.38
N HIS A 143 -3.01 -7.36 -1.77
CA HIS A 143 -2.52 -7.42 -3.15
C HIS A 143 -3.16 -8.52 -4.01
N LEU A 144 -3.33 -9.75 -3.48
CA LEU A 144 -3.65 -10.88 -4.33
C LEU A 144 -5.03 -10.83 -5.00
N PRO A 145 -6.08 -10.17 -4.47
CA PRO A 145 -7.31 -9.97 -5.21
C PRO A 145 -7.07 -9.38 -6.61
N TYR A 146 -6.18 -8.42 -6.72
CA TYR A 146 -5.86 -7.78 -8.00
C TYR A 146 -5.14 -8.69 -8.98
N LEU A 147 -4.32 -9.61 -8.49
CA LEU A 147 -3.60 -10.54 -9.34
C LEU A 147 -4.51 -11.60 -9.98
N THR A 148 -5.77 -11.70 -9.57
CA THR A 148 -6.79 -12.49 -10.28
C THR A 148 -7.34 -11.77 -11.52
N MET A 149 -7.09 -10.44 -11.66
CA MET A 149 -7.69 -9.56 -12.66
C MET A 149 -6.67 -9.20 -13.75
N ASN A 150 -6.89 -9.68 -14.97
CA ASN A 150 -5.94 -9.51 -16.08
C ASN A 150 -5.52 -8.06 -16.35
N PHE A 151 -6.42 -7.11 -16.19
CA PHE A 151 -6.08 -5.72 -16.46
C PHE A 151 -5.14 -5.16 -15.40
N TYR A 152 -5.38 -5.46 -14.11
CA TYR A 152 -4.54 -4.98 -13.02
C TYR A 152 -3.19 -5.71 -12.97
N ALA A 153 -3.18 -7.01 -13.22
CA ALA A 153 -1.95 -7.78 -13.36
C ALA A 153 -1.02 -7.19 -14.43
N LYS A 154 -1.58 -6.61 -15.52
CA LYS A 154 -0.80 -5.88 -16.54
C LYS A 154 -0.25 -4.55 -16.04
N ILE A 155 -0.89 -3.89 -15.08
CA ILE A 155 -0.33 -2.70 -14.43
C ILE A 155 0.90 -3.10 -13.62
N GLU A 156 0.79 -4.16 -12.83
CA GLU A 156 1.91 -4.70 -12.04
C GLU A 156 3.07 -5.17 -12.92
N ASP A 157 2.79 -5.80 -14.06
CA ASP A 157 3.80 -6.24 -15.04
C ASP A 157 4.74 -5.12 -15.53
N LYS A 158 4.37 -3.85 -15.36
CA LYS A 158 5.14 -2.70 -15.88
C LYS A 158 6.29 -2.28 -14.97
N PHE A 159 6.13 -2.48 -13.65
CA PHE A 159 7.08 -1.97 -12.68
C PHE A 159 8.44 -2.68 -12.74
N ALA A 160 8.46 -4.00 -12.73
CA ALA A 160 9.70 -4.76 -12.64
C ALA A 160 10.62 -4.60 -13.85
N PRO A 161 10.17 -4.70 -15.11
CA PRO A 161 11.02 -4.47 -16.27
C PRO A 161 11.66 -3.07 -16.29
N ALA A 162 10.90 -2.05 -15.86
CA ALA A 162 11.42 -0.70 -15.73
C ALA A 162 12.45 -0.60 -14.60
N TYR A 163 12.14 -1.14 -13.41
CA TYR A 163 13.03 -1.11 -12.26
C TYR A 163 14.38 -1.76 -12.55
N MET A 164 14.39 -2.90 -13.24
CA MET A 164 15.61 -3.63 -13.57
C MET A 164 16.57 -2.86 -14.49
N LYS A 165 16.07 -1.94 -15.30
CA LYS A 165 16.85 -1.11 -16.23
C LYS A 165 17.00 0.34 -15.78
N ALA A 166 16.37 0.72 -14.68
CA ALA A 166 16.36 2.06 -14.15
C ALA A 166 17.70 2.45 -13.51
N THR A 167 18.07 3.72 -13.61
CA THR A 167 19.11 4.32 -12.77
C THR A 167 18.67 4.34 -11.31
N GLN A 168 19.60 4.58 -10.38
CA GLN A 168 19.26 4.66 -8.95
C GLN A 168 18.18 5.72 -8.66
N GLU A 169 18.25 6.87 -9.30
CA GLU A 169 17.26 7.92 -9.13
C GLU A 169 15.87 7.51 -9.65
N GLU A 170 15.85 6.86 -10.82
CA GLU A 170 14.60 6.34 -11.39
C GLU A 170 14.00 5.20 -10.55
N ARG A 171 14.83 4.36 -9.94
CA ARG A 171 14.35 3.32 -8.99
C ARG A 171 13.63 3.94 -7.79
N GLU A 172 14.15 5.07 -7.27
CA GLU A 172 13.45 5.79 -6.21
C GLU A 172 12.10 6.36 -6.67
N VAL A 173 12.02 6.85 -7.91
CA VAL A 173 10.74 7.27 -8.50
C VAL A 173 9.79 6.08 -8.67
N ILE A 174 10.25 4.96 -9.20
CA ILE A 174 9.44 3.75 -9.38
C ILE A 174 8.86 3.26 -8.04
N LYS A 175 9.67 3.24 -6.99
CA LYS A 175 9.20 2.90 -5.64
C LYS A 175 8.14 3.87 -5.10
N ARG A 176 8.25 5.18 -5.42
CA ARG A 176 7.22 6.16 -5.06
C ARG A 176 5.95 5.98 -5.87
N LEU A 177 6.06 5.65 -7.16
CA LEU A 177 4.90 5.35 -7.99
C LEU A 177 4.12 4.16 -7.46
N ALA A 178 4.79 3.06 -7.10
CA ALA A 178 4.15 1.92 -6.45
C ALA A 178 3.50 2.32 -5.11
N TRP A 179 4.22 3.08 -4.27
CA TRP A 179 3.71 3.55 -2.99
C TRP A 179 2.43 4.36 -3.09
N TYR A 180 2.39 5.32 -4.01
CA TYR A 180 1.24 6.22 -4.16
C TYR A 180 0.18 5.73 -5.17
N SER A 181 0.33 4.51 -5.69
CA SER A 181 -0.68 3.83 -6.50
C SER A 181 -1.08 2.51 -5.85
N THR A 182 -0.38 1.41 -6.14
CA THR A 182 -0.76 0.06 -5.74
C THR A 182 -0.79 -0.16 -4.23
N GLU A 183 -0.01 0.63 -3.46
CA GLU A 183 -0.02 0.55 -1.99
C GLU A 183 -1.04 1.50 -1.33
N PHE A 184 -1.08 2.77 -1.73
CA PHE A 184 -1.87 3.80 -1.06
C PHE A 184 -2.71 4.65 -2.01
N GLY A 185 -3.12 4.09 -3.14
CA GLY A 185 -3.89 4.80 -4.14
C GLY A 185 -5.39 4.81 -3.90
N LEU A 186 -6.02 5.87 -4.42
CA LEU A 186 -7.46 6.05 -4.50
C LEU A 186 -7.90 6.20 -5.95
N VAL A 187 -9.13 5.80 -6.26
CA VAL A 187 -9.72 5.92 -7.60
C VAL A 187 -11.14 6.48 -7.51
N VAL A 188 -11.56 7.20 -8.53
CA VAL A 188 -12.96 7.65 -8.64
C VAL A 188 -13.78 6.56 -9.31
N GLN A 189 -14.83 6.12 -8.63
CA GLN A 189 -15.85 5.22 -9.18
C GLN A 189 -17.23 5.67 -8.72
N GLU A 190 -18.22 5.66 -9.60
CA GLU A 190 -19.59 6.06 -9.29
C GLU A 190 -19.67 7.46 -8.64
N ASN A 191 -18.87 8.40 -9.10
CA ASN A 191 -18.72 9.74 -8.55
C ASN A 191 -18.30 9.77 -7.07
N ARG A 192 -17.58 8.75 -6.59
CA ARG A 192 -17.04 8.64 -5.23
C ARG A 192 -15.59 8.21 -5.24
N PHE A 193 -14.87 8.63 -4.22
CA PHE A 193 -13.53 8.08 -3.99
C PHE A 193 -13.65 6.66 -3.46
N LYS A 194 -12.88 5.77 -4.05
CA LYS A 194 -12.75 4.37 -3.63
C LYS A 194 -11.29 4.06 -3.35
N VAL A 195 -11.07 3.25 -2.32
CA VAL A 195 -9.74 2.75 -1.98
C VAL A 195 -9.36 1.62 -2.93
N PHE A 196 -8.14 1.67 -3.47
CA PHE A 196 -7.58 0.52 -4.18
C PHE A 196 -6.19 0.12 -3.68
N GLY A 197 -5.52 0.96 -2.91
CA GLY A 197 -4.18 0.67 -2.40
C GLY A 197 -4.16 -0.45 -1.36
N ALA A 198 -3.29 -1.44 -1.54
CA ALA A 198 -3.20 -2.63 -0.69
C ALA A 198 -2.85 -2.29 0.77
N GLY A 199 -1.97 -1.31 0.98
CA GLY A 199 -1.57 -0.84 2.31
C GLY A 199 -2.74 -0.20 3.08
N ILE A 200 -3.64 0.49 2.38
CA ILE A 200 -4.87 1.01 2.99
C ILE A 200 -5.82 -0.16 3.30
N ILE A 201 -6.06 -1.05 2.34
CA ILE A 201 -7.04 -2.14 2.46
C ILE A 201 -6.68 -3.10 3.59
N SER A 202 -5.42 -3.42 3.78
CA SER A 202 -4.94 -4.38 4.78
C SER A 202 -4.64 -3.77 6.16
N GLY A 203 -4.68 -2.44 6.27
CA GLY A 203 -4.44 -1.69 7.50
C GLY A 203 -5.70 -1.05 8.03
N ARG A 204 -6.30 -1.60 9.10
CA ARG A 204 -7.59 -1.13 9.61
C ARG A 204 -7.59 0.34 10.00
N ALA A 205 -6.54 0.79 10.68
CA ALA A 205 -6.40 2.18 11.10
C ALA A 205 -6.12 3.11 9.90
N GLU A 206 -5.29 2.69 8.94
CA GLU A 206 -5.02 3.45 7.71
C GLU A 206 -6.28 3.55 6.83
N PHE A 207 -7.06 2.47 6.75
CA PHE A 207 -8.35 2.49 6.06
C PHE A 207 -9.31 3.50 6.70
N ALA A 208 -9.43 3.48 8.03
CA ALA A 208 -10.28 4.43 8.75
C ALA A 208 -9.79 5.88 8.53
N ASN A 209 -8.49 6.11 8.53
CA ASN A 209 -7.87 7.40 8.24
C ASN A 209 -8.24 7.90 6.83
N ALA A 210 -8.12 7.05 5.82
CA ALA A 210 -8.44 7.40 4.44
C ALA A 210 -9.94 7.70 4.23
N ILE A 211 -10.84 6.87 4.76
CA ILE A 211 -12.28 7.02 4.51
C ILE A 211 -12.95 8.10 5.38
N MET A 212 -12.41 8.47 6.54
CA MET A 212 -12.97 9.53 7.35
C MET A 212 -13.08 10.84 6.58
N GLU A 213 -12.12 11.11 5.71
CA GLU A 213 -12.14 12.27 4.84
C GLU A 213 -13.29 12.20 3.84
N PHE A 214 -13.60 11.03 3.30
CA PHE A 214 -14.75 10.81 2.40
C PHE A 214 -16.07 11.05 3.11
N TYR A 215 -16.19 10.68 4.38
CA TYR A 215 -17.39 10.92 5.18
C TYR A 215 -17.65 12.40 5.44
N ARG A 216 -16.61 13.17 5.72
CA ARG A 216 -16.73 14.62 5.91
C ARG A 216 -17.12 15.31 4.60
N LEU A 217 -16.50 14.91 3.51
CA LEU A 217 -16.79 15.43 2.18
C LEU A 217 -18.19 15.03 1.68
N SER A 218 -18.68 13.85 2.04
CA SER A 218 -19.99 13.36 1.59
C SER A 218 -21.15 13.77 2.49
N ARG A 219 -20.92 14.17 3.74
CA ARG A 219 -21.97 14.44 4.72
C ARG A 219 -22.55 15.86 4.63
N ASP A 220 -21.73 16.86 4.35
CA ASP A 220 -22.12 18.27 4.43
C ASP A 220 -22.30 18.95 3.07
N ASN A 221 -21.81 18.38 2.00
CA ASN A 221 -22.09 18.78 0.63
C ASN A 221 -21.97 17.58 -0.28
N VAL A 222 -22.91 17.41 -1.19
CA VAL A 222 -22.72 16.60 -2.38
C VAL A 222 -21.56 17.23 -3.14
N ILE A 223 -20.34 16.81 -2.82
CA ILE A 223 -19.21 17.14 -3.67
C ILE A 223 -19.48 16.41 -4.98
N ASP A 224 -19.82 17.18 -5.97
CA ASP A 224 -19.86 16.71 -7.32
C ASP A 224 -18.42 16.33 -7.70
N TYR A 225 -18.10 15.02 -7.64
CA TYR A 225 -16.81 14.46 -8.00
C TYR A 225 -16.58 14.50 -9.53
N THR A 226 -16.95 15.62 -10.13
CA THR A 226 -16.68 15.96 -11.54
C THR A 226 -15.26 16.47 -11.71
N ALA A 227 -14.89 16.77 -12.96
CA ALA A 227 -13.60 17.40 -13.29
C ALA A 227 -13.25 18.61 -12.42
N ASN A 228 -14.25 19.38 -11.96
CA ASN A 228 -14.03 20.53 -11.07
C ASN A 228 -13.43 20.16 -9.72
N VAL A 229 -13.67 18.97 -9.18
CA VAL A 229 -13.06 18.54 -7.92
C VAL A 229 -11.56 18.30 -8.11
N PHE A 230 -11.16 17.65 -9.20
CA PHE A 230 -9.75 17.45 -9.49
C PHE A 230 -9.02 18.79 -9.70
N GLU A 231 -9.65 19.76 -10.35
CA GLU A 231 -9.09 21.09 -10.49
C GLU A 231 -8.91 21.79 -9.13
N GLN A 232 -9.93 21.73 -8.26
CA GLN A 232 -9.85 22.26 -6.91
C GLN A 232 -8.82 21.54 -6.02
N LEU A 233 -8.75 20.19 -6.13
CA LEU A 233 -7.74 19.38 -5.45
C LEU A 233 -6.35 19.80 -5.88
N ASN A 234 -6.14 19.98 -7.17
CA ASN A 234 -4.85 20.36 -7.76
C ASN A 234 -4.41 21.76 -7.31
N GLU A 235 -5.31 22.73 -7.34
CA GLU A 235 -5.02 24.10 -6.88
C GLU A 235 -4.61 24.11 -5.40
N LYS A 236 -5.37 23.45 -4.54
CA LYS A 236 -5.09 23.38 -3.10
C LYS A 236 -3.80 22.63 -2.82
N PHE A 237 -3.58 21.50 -3.49
CA PHE A 237 -2.34 20.75 -3.34
C PHE A 237 -1.12 21.61 -3.73
N HIS A 238 -1.16 22.31 -4.87
CA HIS A 238 -0.06 23.18 -5.31
C HIS A 238 0.20 24.32 -4.33
N ALA A 239 -0.82 24.86 -3.69
CA ALA A 239 -0.65 25.92 -2.69
C ALA A 239 0.15 25.46 -1.46
N TYR A 240 0.02 24.19 -1.05
CA TYR A 240 0.64 23.65 0.17
C TYR A 240 1.74 22.61 -0.08
N LYS A 241 2.06 22.32 -1.34
CA LYS A 241 2.97 21.24 -1.74
C LYS A 241 4.29 21.23 -0.96
N ASN A 242 4.94 22.37 -0.85
CA ASN A 242 6.24 22.48 -0.18
C ASN A 242 6.14 22.24 1.33
N ASP A 243 5.02 22.62 1.94
CA ASP A 243 4.80 22.43 3.36
C ASP A 243 4.50 20.96 3.67
N ILE A 244 3.74 20.29 2.79
CA ILE A 244 3.48 18.84 2.86
C ILE A 244 4.82 18.07 2.79
N PHE A 245 5.69 18.43 1.86
CA PHE A 245 7.00 17.79 1.74
C PHE A 245 7.83 17.96 3.01
N ARG A 246 7.84 19.15 3.61
CA ARG A 246 8.54 19.40 4.88
C ARG A 246 7.96 18.58 6.04
N ILE A 247 6.64 18.36 6.05
CA ILE A 247 5.99 17.52 7.07
C ILE A 247 6.47 16.08 6.96
N ILE A 248 6.43 15.51 5.75
CA ILE A 248 6.86 14.13 5.52
C ILE A 248 8.36 13.97 5.83
N ASP A 249 9.20 14.90 5.38
CA ASP A 249 10.63 14.88 5.70
C ASP A 249 10.89 15.02 7.20
N GLY A 250 10.09 15.84 7.90
CA GLY A 250 10.17 16.00 9.36
C GLY A 250 9.84 14.71 10.10
N VAL A 251 8.80 13.98 9.69
CA VAL A 251 8.44 12.68 10.25
C VAL A 251 9.57 11.67 10.02
N ASN A 252 10.08 11.59 8.81
CA ASN A 252 11.19 10.70 8.46
C ASN A 252 12.46 11.02 9.26
N ASP A 253 12.76 12.30 9.50
CA ASP A 253 13.92 12.73 10.28
C ASP A 253 13.79 12.34 11.77
N LEU A 254 12.62 12.55 12.36
CA LEU A 254 12.34 12.14 13.73
C LEU A 254 12.44 10.63 13.91
N HIS A 255 11.94 9.86 12.94
CA HIS A 255 12.10 8.41 12.96
C HIS A 255 13.57 8.00 12.89
N ARG A 256 14.35 8.56 11.94
CA ARG A 256 15.80 8.28 11.81
C ARG A 256 16.60 8.60 13.08
N ARG A 257 16.15 9.55 13.86
CA ARG A 257 16.78 9.91 15.16
C ARG A 257 16.29 9.05 16.32
N GLY A 258 15.41 8.09 16.10
CA GLY A 258 14.81 7.28 17.17
C GLY A 258 13.92 8.10 18.12
N GLN A 259 13.37 9.22 17.64
CA GLN A 259 12.52 10.13 18.41
C GLN A 259 11.02 9.86 18.16
N MET A 260 10.69 8.79 17.49
CA MET A 260 9.33 8.37 17.22
C MET A 260 9.27 6.84 17.35
N SER A 261 8.40 6.36 18.22
CA SER A 261 8.37 4.94 18.62
C SER A 261 7.08 4.22 18.16
N SER A 262 6.06 4.96 17.73
CA SER A 262 4.78 4.41 17.32
C SER A 262 4.14 5.21 16.19
N GLN A 263 3.17 4.62 15.52
CA GLN A 263 2.39 5.29 14.48
C GLN A 263 1.54 6.44 15.06
N ASP A 264 0.94 6.26 16.23
CA ASP A 264 0.19 7.31 16.92
C ASP A 264 1.07 8.51 17.24
N GLU A 265 2.31 8.27 17.65
CA GLU A 265 3.29 9.33 17.90
C GLU A 265 3.65 10.04 16.59
N GLY A 266 3.83 9.29 15.51
CA GLY A 266 4.06 9.83 14.17
C GLY A 266 2.90 10.72 13.72
N TRP A 267 1.67 10.32 13.97
CA TRP A 267 0.47 11.11 13.66
C TRP A 267 0.40 12.40 14.47
N ASN A 268 0.69 12.33 15.77
CA ASN A 268 0.75 13.53 16.61
C ASN A 268 1.84 14.50 16.14
N VAL A 269 2.96 13.98 15.63
CA VAL A 269 4.03 14.80 15.03
C VAL A 269 3.53 15.48 13.75
N VAL A 270 2.85 14.76 12.88
CA VAL A 270 2.24 15.34 11.67
C VAL A 270 1.33 16.49 12.03
N HIS A 271 0.43 16.30 13.00
CA HIS A 271 -0.49 17.34 13.47
C HIS A 271 0.24 18.57 14.03
N SER A 272 1.26 18.36 14.86
CA SER A 272 2.03 19.47 15.42
C SER A 272 2.85 20.22 14.37
N LEU A 273 3.25 19.56 13.30
CA LEU A 273 3.91 20.21 12.17
C LEU A 273 2.93 21.03 11.33
N TYR A 274 1.71 20.57 11.12
CA TYR A 274 0.65 21.38 10.49
C TYR A 274 0.40 22.68 11.26
N GLU A 275 0.30 22.59 12.59
CA GLU A 275 0.12 23.77 13.45
C GLU A 275 1.29 24.74 13.35
N LYS A 276 2.53 24.23 13.43
CA LYS A 276 3.75 25.05 13.32
C LYS A 276 3.91 25.75 11.95
N LEU A 277 3.45 25.10 10.90
CA LEU A 277 3.50 25.65 9.54
C LEU A 277 2.32 26.58 9.23
N GLY A 278 1.38 26.72 10.18
CA GLY A 278 0.19 27.54 9.98
C GLY A 278 -0.75 27.01 8.90
N ILE A 279 -0.69 25.72 8.63
CA ILE A 279 -1.57 25.05 7.65
C ILE A 279 -2.91 24.82 8.37
N PRO A 280 -4.00 25.49 7.97
CA PRO A 280 -5.29 25.29 8.63
C PRO A 280 -5.78 23.87 8.35
N ARG A 281 -6.05 23.09 9.39
CA ARG A 281 -6.65 21.75 9.27
C ARG A 281 -7.94 21.76 8.43
N GLU A 282 -8.70 22.85 8.53
CA GLU A 282 -9.96 23.05 7.82
C GLU A 282 -9.78 23.57 6.40
N GLY A 283 -8.58 24.04 6.03
CA GLY A 283 -8.34 24.76 4.78
C GLY A 283 -8.03 23.88 3.59
N ILE A 284 -7.53 22.67 3.80
CA ILE A 284 -7.09 21.84 2.68
C ILE A 284 -8.22 20.96 2.16
N PHE A 285 -9.06 20.37 2.99
CA PHE A 285 -10.28 19.65 2.62
C PHE A 285 -11.22 19.45 3.81
N GLY A 286 -11.06 20.22 4.88
CA GLY A 286 -11.82 20.03 6.12
C GLY A 286 -11.40 18.81 6.93
N GLY A 287 -10.27 18.16 6.61
CA GLY A 287 -9.82 16.92 7.18
C GLY A 287 -8.34 16.88 7.56
N GLU A 288 -7.92 15.71 8.00
CA GLU A 288 -6.58 15.45 8.49
C GLU A 288 -5.65 14.93 7.39
N VAL A 289 -6.23 14.50 6.26
CA VAL A 289 -5.55 13.92 5.11
C VAL A 289 -5.72 14.81 3.89
N ILE A 290 -4.70 14.90 3.07
CA ILE A 290 -4.70 15.65 1.82
C ILE A 290 -4.98 14.70 0.67
N LEU A 291 -5.93 15.06 -0.19
CA LEU A 291 -6.18 14.36 -1.44
C LEU A 291 -5.61 15.18 -2.60
N ALA A 292 -4.83 14.53 -3.45
CA ALA A 292 -4.23 15.13 -4.63
C ALA A 292 -4.51 14.30 -5.89
N PRO A 293 -4.64 14.91 -7.06
CA PRO A 293 -4.74 14.16 -8.32
C PRO A 293 -3.49 13.30 -8.54
N PHE A 294 -3.67 12.09 -9.07
CA PHE A 294 -2.54 11.24 -9.45
C PHE A 294 -1.76 11.90 -10.58
N ASP A 295 -0.53 12.28 -10.30
CA ASP A 295 0.34 13.01 -11.21
C ASP A 295 1.79 12.55 -11.04
N ILE A 296 2.34 11.90 -12.05
CA ILE A 296 3.70 11.34 -11.98
C ILE A 296 4.78 12.38 -11.71
N PRO A 297 4.81 13.56 -12.36
CA PRO A 297 5.78 14.60 -12.04
C PRO A 297 5.78 15.01 -10.57
N THR A 298 4.62 15.05 -9.93
CA THR A 298 4.48 15.33 -8.50
C THR A 298 4.97 14.17 -7.65
N ILE A 299 4.51 12.95 -7.95
CA ILE A 299 4.86 11.74 -7.20
C ILE A 299 6.36 11.47 -7.26
N ALA A 300 7.00 11.77 -8.38
CA ALA A 300 8.45 11.62 -8.54
C ALA A 300 9.29 12.38 -7.50
N HIS A 301 8.75 13.46 -6.93
CA HIS A 301 9.48 14.35 -6.02
C HIS A 301 8.97 14.32 -4.57
N ILE A 302 7.80 13.71 -4.31
CA ILE A 302 7.26 13.66 -2.96
C ILE A 302 7.96 12.57 -2.14
N PRO A 303 8.46 12.88 -0.94
CA PRO A 303 8.97 11.85 -0.05
C PRO A 303 7.85 10.93 0.42
N LYS A 304 8.16 9.67 0.71
CA LYS A 304 7.24 8.73 1.33
C LYS A 304 7.66 8.44 2.76
N THR A 305 6.72 8.07 3.61
CA THR A 305 7.01 7.54 4.95
C THR A 305 6.27 6.23 5.18
N VAL A 306 6.97 5.28 5.80
CA VAL A 306 6.42 3.99 6.22
C VAL A 306 6.13 3.95 7.72
N TYR A 307 6.47 5.03 8.44
CA TYR A 307 6.51 5.07 9.91
C TYR A 307 5.38 5.88 10.54
N ALA A 308 4.50 6.45 9.72
CA ALA A 308 3.33 7.18 10.16
C ALA A 308 2.19 6.96 9.17
N PHE A 309 0.97 7.33 9.55
CA PHE A 309 -0.14 7.41 8.59
C PHE A 309 0.22 8.32 7.43
N ASN A 310 -0.24 7.95 6.24
CA ASN A 310 0.00 8.77 5.07
C ASN A 310 -0.78 10.09 5.20
N PRO A 311 -0.08 11.25 5.20
CA PRO A 311 -0.75 12.54 5.27
C PRO A 311 -1.36 12.96 3.93
N ILE A 312 -1.05 12.24 2.86
CA ILE A 312 -1.52 12.50 1.51
C ILE A 312 -1.85 11.19 0.80
N PHE A 313 -2.96 11.20 0.06
CA PHE A 313 -3.33 10.16 -0.89
C PHE A 313 -3.51 10.75 -2.28
N PHE A 314 -3.10 9.99 -3.30
CA PHE A 314 -3.31 10.36 -4.69
C PHE A 314 -4.53 9.66 -5.26
N VAL A 315 -5.33 10.44 -6.00
CA VAL A 315 -6.60 9.99 -6.58
C VAL A 315 -6.46 9.90 -8.09
N CYS A 316 -6.73 8.73 -8.65
CA CYS A 316 -6.84 8.51 -10.09
C CYS A 316 -8.28 8.74 -10.54
N ASP A 317 -8.45 9.38 -11.71
CA ASP A 317 -9.76 9.49 -12.36
C ASP A 317 -10.35 8.13 -12.69
N SER A 318 -9.47 7.24 -13.16
CA SER A 318 -9.78 5.86 -13.49
C SER A 318 -8.49 5.03 -13.51
N PHE A 319 -8.63 3.72 -13.50
CA PHE A 319 -7.48 2.82 -13.68
C PHE A 319 -6.83 2.97 -15.05
N GLU A 320 -7.60 3.27 -16.10
CA GLU A 320 -7.09 3.51 -17.45
C GLU A 320 -6.21 4.77 -17.50
N GLN A 321 -6.62 5.84 -16.80
CA GLN A 321 -5.84 7.07 -16.71
C GLN A 321 -4.52 6.81 -15.95
N MET A 322 -4.57 6.11 -14.83
CA MET A 322 -3.38 5.72 -14.07
C MET A 322 -2.46 4.85 -14.93
N ASP A 323 -3.01 3.84 -15.60
CA ASP A 323 -2.28 2.92 -16.46
C ASP A 323 -1.57 3.65 -17.60
N ALA A 324 -2.24 4.59 -18.25
CA ALA A 324 -1.65 5.42 -19.31
C ALA A 324 -0.51 6.31 -18.80
N GLN A 325 -0.65 6.89 -17.61
CA GLN A 325 0.42 7.66 -16.99
C GLN A 325 1.61 6.78 -16.63
N LEU A 326 1.38 5.64 -15.99
CA LEU A 326 2.45 4.67 -15.66
C LEU A 326 3.17 4.20 -16.92
N ASP A 327 2.45 3.88 -17.99
CA ASP A 327 3.04 3.52 -19.28
C ASP A 327 3.96 4.63 -19.81
N SER A 328 3.53 5.88 -19.74
CA SER A 328 4.30 7.01 -20.26
C SER A 328 5.66 7.16 -19.56
N TYR A 329 5.77 6.78 -18.31
CA TYR A 329 7.01 6.86 -17.51
C TYR A 329 7.82 5.56 -17.54
N LEU A 330 7.17 4.41 -17.29
CA LEU A 330 7.86 3.13 -17.09
C LEU A 330 8.32 2.49 -18.39
N LYS A 331 7.52 2.58 -19.45
CA LYS A 331 7.82 1.91 -20.73
C LYS A 331 9.10 2.38 -21.41
N PRO A 332 9.41 3.69 -21.48
CA PRO A 332 10.70 4.14 -22.03
C PRO A 332 11.91 3.59 -21.26
N ILE A 333 11.81 3.44 -19.95
CA ILE A 333 12.87 2.87 -19.11
C ILE A 333 13.00 1.38 -19.40
N ALA A 334 11.89 0.64 -19.41
CA ALA A 334 11.87 -0.80 -19.66
C ALA A 334 12.40 -1.19 -21.05
N GLN A 335 12.36 -0.28 -22.01
CA GLN A 335 12.82 -0.52 -23.39
C GLN A 335 14.28 -0.15 -23.65
N ARG A 336 15.03 0.29 -22.63
CA ARG A 336 16.47 0.54 -22.77
C ARG A 336 17.23 -0.77 -23.02
N ASP A 337 18.35 -0.66 -23.72
CA ASP A 337 19.26 -1.78 -24.00
C ASP A 337 19.98 -2.27 -22.73
#